data_b450b4c758428424a0cf5edb272862c3
#
_entry.id   b450b4c758428424a0cf5edb272862c3
#
_cell.length_a   1.000
_cell.length_b   1.000
_cell.length_c   1.000
_cell.angle_alpha   90.00
_cell.angle_beta   90.00
_cell.angle_gamma   90.00
#
_symmetry.space_group_name_H-M   'P 1'
#
loop_
_entity.id
_entity.type
_entity.pdbx_description
1 polymer ?
#
loop_
_entity_poly.entity_id
_entity_poly.type
_entity_poly.pdbx_seq_one_letter_code
_entity_poly.pdbx_strand_id
1 'polypeptide(L)'
;LDNIHWYHRSIVARDATTILDLDMNTTYACLAGTTKSVAVSYTDSASVRAVQPMLDAVAGGEGKHRERPFCTAVCCHVVPPMRFATESCDALEAAVLAGMPILLVSAGQAGATAPAALAGAVAQACAEVLAGLILCHIIDPNCRGIFAAWPFVSDLRTGAMSGGSGEQALLSAACAQMANFYDLPNSVPAGMTDSKLPDAQSGGE
;
A
#
# COMPACT_ATOMS: atom_id res chain seq x y z
N LEU A 1 9.52 -2.75 19.47
CA LEU A 1 10.73 -2.84 18.64
C LEU A 1 10.96 -1.49 17.98
N ASP A 2 12.17 -0.92 18.13
CA ASP A 2 12.49 0.46 17.73
C ASP A 2 12.44 0.65 16.20
N ASN A 3 12.82 -0.37 15.45
CA ASN A 3 12.88 -0.33 13.98
C ASN A 3 11.54 -0.68 13.28
N ILE A 4 10.46 -0.90 14.04
CA ILE A 4 9.12 -1.07 13.47
C ILE A 4 8.37 0.25 13.62
N HIS A 5 8.17 0.94 12.50
CA HIS A 5 7.60 2.28 12.49
C HIS A 5 6.07 2.29 12.42
N TRP A 6 5.49 1.31 11.75
CA TRP A 6 4.04 1.18 11.57
C TRP A 6 3.64 -0.27 11.38
N TYR A 7 2.35 -0.56 11.59
CA TYR A 7 1.76 -1.88 11.45
C TYR A 7 0.70 -1.88 10.35
N HIS A 8 0.76 -2.86 9.50
CA HIS A 8 -0.28 -3.14 8.50
C HIS A 8 -0.98 -4.46 8.85
N ARG A 9 -2.28 -4.57 8.56
CA ARG A 9 -3.02 -5.81 8.81
C ARG A 9 -2.30 -7.01 8.19
N SER A 10 -2.21 -8.08 8.92
CA SER A 10 -1.57 -9.33 8.47
C SER A 10 -2.56 -10.34 7.88
N ILE A 11 -3.87 -10.18 8.16
CA ILE A 11 -4.93 -11.09 7.72
C ILE A 11 -6.15 -10.32 7.25
N VAL A 12 -7.00 -11.00 6.48
CA VAL A 12 -8.35 -10.53 6.11
C VAL A 12 -9.36 -11.42 6.81
N ALA A 13 -10.18 -10.85 7.69
CA ALA A 13 -11.28 -11.55 8.34
C ALA A 13 -12.33 -11.94 7.31
N ARG A 14 -12.63 -13.27 7.22
CA ARG A 14 -13.58 -13.79 6.23
C ARG A 14 -15.00 -13.97 6.79
N ASP A 15 -15.16 -13.72 8.07
CA ASP A 15 -16.42 -13.78 8.82
C ASP A 15 -17.13 -12.42 8.88
N ALA A 16 -16.51 -11.37 8.38
CA ALA A 16 -17.15 -10.07 8.19
C ALA A 16 -18.29 -10.19 7.16
N THR A 17 -19.48 -9.70 7.52
CA THR A 17 -20.69 -9.88 6.72
C THR A 17 -20.82 -8.86 5.60
N THR A 18 -20.21 -7.69 5.76
CA THR A 18 -20.17 -6.60 4.77
C THR A 18 -18.77 -6.04 4.62
N ILE A 19 -18.54 -5.33 3.52
CA ILE A 19 -17.29 -4.58 3.28
C ILE A 19 -17.07 -3.55 4.40
N LEU A 20 -18.10 -2.84 4.79
CA LEU A 20 -18.03 -1.85 5.86
C LEU A 20 -17.63 -2.49 7.19
N ASP A 21 -18.23 -3.64 7.54
CA ASP A 21 -17.85 -4.38 8.76
C ASP A 21 -16.38 -4.81 8.71
N LEU A 22 -15.92 -5.28 7.56
CA LEU A 22 -14.53 -5.68 7.37
C LEU A 22 -13.57 -4.49 7.64
N ASP A 23 -13.80 -3.37 6.98
CA ASP A 23 -12.91 -2.21 7.04
C ASP A 23 -12.94 -1.54 8.43
N MET A 24 -14.14 -1.43 9.04
CA MET A 24 -14.31 -0.90 10.40
C MET A 24 -13.59 -1.78 11.44
N ASN A 25 -13.84 -3.09 11.43
CA ASN A 25 -13.22 -4.02 12.39
C ASN A 25 -11.72 -4.15 12.17
N THR A 26 -11.24 -4.10 10.92
CA THR A 26 -9.81 -4.08 10.61
C THR A 26 -9.15 -2.84 11.20
N THR A 27 -9.75 -1.68 10.99
CA THR A 27 -9.22 -0.42 11.54
C THR A 27 -9.20 -0.45 13.07
N TYR A 28 -10.30 -0.88 13.70
CA TYR A 28 -10.38 -1.02 15.15
C TYR A 28 -9.32 -1.98 15.70
N ALA A 29 -9.19 -3.16 15.12
CA ALA A 29 -8.22 -4.16 15.57
C ALA A 29 -6.77 -3.67 15.43
N CYS A 30 -6.44 -2.98 14.35
CA CYS A 30 -5.12 -2.38 14.18
C CYS A 30 -4.84 -1.32 15.26
N LEU A 31 -5.80 -0.43 15.53
CA LEU A 31 -5.66 0.63 16.53
C LEU A 31 -5.59 0.06 17.96
N ALA A 32 -6.37 -0.96 18.27
CA ALA A 32 -6.35 -1.61 19.59
C ALA A 32 -5.09 -2.43 19.84
N GLY A 33 -4.43 -2.91 18.78
CA GLY A 33 -3.28 -3.81 18.86
C GLY A 33 -1.93 -3.12 19.03
N THR A 34 -1.82 -1.81 18.80
CA THR A 34 -0.54 -1.10 18.87
C THR A 34 -0.71 0.37 19.18
N THR A 35 0.32 0.97 19.79
CA THR A 35 0.45 2.43 19.96
C THR A 35 1.24 3.09 18.82
N LYS A 36 1.69 2.32 17.84
CA LYS A 36 2.38 2.82 16.66
C LYS A 36 1.39 3.21 15.57
N SER A 37 1.86 3.94 14.57
CA SER A 37 1.06 4.23 13.37
C SER A 37 0.60 2.93 12.71
N VAL A 38 -0.58 2.97 12.11
CA VAL A 38 -1.18 1.83 11.40
C VAL A 38 -1.41 2.16 9.93
N ALA A 39 -1.47 1.13 9.09
CA ALA A 39 -1.85 1.26 7.70
C ALA A 39 -2.99 0.30 7.36
N VAL A 40 -4.02 0.80 6.69
CA VAL A 40 -5.22 0.03 6.37
C VAL A 40 -5.57 0.24 4.89
N SER A 41 -5.88 -0.86 4.20
CA SER A 41 -6.48 -0.80 2.87
C SER A 41 -7.99 -0.67 3.03
N TYR A 42 -8.57 0.35 2.46
CA TYR A 42 -10.01 0.55 2.42
C TYR A 42 -10.56 0.12 1.06
N THR A 43 -11.70 -0.54 1.10
CA THR A 43 -12.31 -1.11 -0.11
C THR A 43 -13.07 -0.06 -0.92
N ASP A 44 -13.69 0.90 -0.23
CA ASP A 44 -14.48 1.95 -0.87
C ASP A 44 -14.45 3.28 -0.10
N SER A 45 -14.98 4.33 -0.71
CA SER A 45 -15.03 5.66 -0.12
C SER A 45 -16.00 5.77 1.06
N ALA A 46 -17.01 4.89 1.15
CA ALA A 46 -17.95 4.87 2.27
C ALA A 46 -17.26 4.36 3.54
N SER A 47 -16.43 3.31 3.41
CA SER A 47 -15.59 2.79 4.49
C SER A 47 -14.62 3.85 5.01
N VAL A 48 -13.96 4.60 4.12
CA VAL A 48 -13.07 5.70 4.51
C VAL A 48 -13.81 6.74 5.35
N ARG A 49 -14.99 7.16 4.90
CA ARG A 49 -15.81 8.13 5.66
C ARG A 49 -16.29 7.58 7.00
N ALA A 50 -16.64 6.30 7.05
CA ALA A 50 -17.15 5.67 8.26
C ALA A 50 -16.11 5.50 9.37
N VAL A 51 -14.84 5.27 9.02
CA VAL A 51 -13.76 5.13 10.01
C VAL A 51 -13.29 6.47 10.59
N GLN A 52 -13.53 7.58 9.91
CA GLN A 52 -13.03 8.89 10.33
C GLN A 52 -13.43 9.28 11.76
N PRO A 53 -14.69 9.12 12.22
CA PRO A 53 -15.06 9.41 13.60
C PRO A 53 -14.29 8.54 14.62
N MET A 54 -13.97 7.30 14.29
CA MET A 54 -13.15 6.41 15.15
C MET A 54 -11.72 6.96 15.25
N LEU A 55 -11.12 7.35 14.14
CA LEU A 55 -9.77 7.92 14.12
C LEU A 55 -9.72 9.24 14.91
N ASP A 56 -10.71 10.09 14.76
CA ASP A 56 -10.83 11.34 15.49
C ASP A 56 -11.03 11.12 17.00
N ALA A 57 -11.84 10.13 17.38
CA ALA A 57 -12.02 9.77 18.79
C ALA A 57 -10.72 9.32 19.44
N VAL A 58 -9.92 8.48 18.73
CA VAL A 58 -8.59 8.05 19.20
C VAL A 58 -7.61 9.22 19.26
N ALA A 59 -7.72 10.18 18.33
CA ALA A 59 -6.90 11.39 18.30
C ALA A 59 -7.27 12.42 19.40
N GLY A 60 -8.40 12.23 20.07
CA GLY A 60 -8.86 13.09 21.17
C GLY A 60 -9.93 14.11 20.78
N GLY A 61 -10.56 14.00 19.60
CA GLY A 61 -11.69 14.84 19.19
C GLY A 61 -11.79 15.03 17.69
N GLU A 62 -12.89 15.64 17.26
CA GLU A 62 -13.20 15.91 15.86
C GLU A 62 -12.07 16.69 15.16
N GLY A 63 -11.66 16.23 13.98
CA GLY A 63 -10.60 16.81 13.15
C GLY A 63 -9.17 16.56 13.66
N LYS A 64 -8.98 15.98 14.83
CA LYS A 64 -7.65 15.80 15.44
C LYS A 64 -6.78 14.77 14.70
N HIS A 65 -7.39 13.77 14.09
CA HIS A 65 -6.62 12.84 13.25
C HIS A 65 -5.96 13.56 12.07
N ARG A 66 -6.65 14.50 11.41
CA ARG A 66 -6.09 15.29 10.30
C ARG A 66 -4.88 16.14 10.72
N GLU A 67 -4.89 16.69 11.95
CA GLU A 67 -3.77 17.48 12.48
C GLU A 67 -2.52 16.61 12.69
N ARG A 68 -2.72 15.41 13.26
CA ARG A 68 -1.67 14.44 13.57
C ARG A 68 -2.08 13.04 13.13
N PRO A 69 -2.03 12.70 11.85
CA PRO A 69 -2.47 11.41 11.36
C PRO A 69 -1.54 10.28 11.79
N PHE A 70 -2.14 9.18 12.24
CA PHE A 70 -1.47 7.94 12.64
C PHE A 70 -2.02 6.72 11.89
N CYS A 71 -3.02 6.92 11.03
CA CYS A 71 -3.58 5.89 10.15
C CYS A 71 -3.33 6.28 8.70
N THR A 72 -2.59 5.43 7.99
CA THR A 72 -2.27 5.59 6.56
C THR A 72 -3.24 4.76 5.73
N ALA A 73 -3.83 5.35 4.71
CA ALA A 73 -4.61 4.61 3.72
C ALA A 73 -3.66 3.95 2.69
N VAL A 74 -3.75 2.64 2.54
CA VAL A 74 -3.01 1.88 1.51
C VAL A 74 -3.88 1.76 0.29
N CYS A 75 -3.42 2.27 -0.84
CA CYS A 75 -4.21 2.33 -2.06
C CYS A 75 -3.46 1.76 -3.27
N CYS A 76 -4.04 0.73 -3.89
CA CYS A 76 -3.66 0.25 -5.21
C CYS A 76 -4.50 0.99 -6.26
N HIS A 77 -4.16 2.25 -6.54
CA HIS A 77 -4.90 3.13 -7.44
C HIS A 77 -4.81 2.73 -8.92
N VAL A 78 -3.89 1.84 -9.25
CA VAL A 78 -3.61 1.37 -10.61
C VAL A 78 -3.86 -0.13 -10.75
N VAL A 79 -4.49 -0.52 -11.85
CA VAL A 79 -4.46 -1.89 -12.37
C VAL A 79 -3.37 -1.91 -13.45
N PRO A 80 -2.20 -2.50 -13.17
CA PRO A 80 -1.13 -2.59 -14.15
C PRO A 80 -1.55 -3.35 -15.42
N PRO A 81 -1.13 -2.92 -16.62
CA PRO A 81 -0.29 -1.75 -16.85
C PRO A 81 -1.08 -0.43 -16.99
N MET A 82 -0.60 0.63 -16.38
CA MET A 82 -0.91 2.02 -16.70
C MET A 82 -2.41 2.42 -16.70
N ARG A 83 -3.27 1.75 -15.93
CA ARG A 83 -4.71 2.03 -15.90
C ARG A 83 -5.19 2.33 -14.48
N PHE A 84 -5.77 3.51 -14.27
CA PHE A 84 -6.45 3.82 -13.01
C PHE A 84 -7.66 2.92 -12.76
N ALA A 85 -7.84 2.49 -11.52
CA ALA A 85 -8.99 1.74 -11.05
C ALA A 85 -10.02 2.69 -10.43
N THR A 86 -11.19 2.84 -11.03
CA THR A 86 -12.20 3.83 -10.61
C THR A 86 -12.54 3.72 -9.14
N GLU A 87 -12.91 2.54 -8.66
CA GLU A 87 -13.30 2.31 -7.25
C GLU A 87 -12.17 2.61 -6.27
N SER A 88 -10.93 2.22 -6.63
CA SER A 88 -9.76 2.55 -5.81
C SER A 88 -9.43 4.04 -5.81
N CYS A 89 -9.68 4.74 -6.92
CA CYS A 89 -9.49 6.18 -6.99
C CYS A 89 -10.56 6.94 -6.19
N ASP A 90 -11.80 6.45 -6.14
CA ASP A 90 -12.84 7.02 -5.29
C ASP A 90 -12.49 6.90 -3.79
N ALA A 91 -11.97 5.73 -3.38
CA ALA A 91 -11.47 5.53 -2.02
C ALA A 91 -10.24 6.40 -1.72
N LEU A 92 -9.33 6.53 -2.71
CA LEU A 92 -8.17 7.41 -2.63
C LEU A 92 -8.56 8.87 -2.41
N GLU A 93 -9.49 9.39 -3.22
CA GLU A 93 -10.00 10.76 -3.08
C GLU A 93 -10.57 10.98 -1.67
N ALA A 94 -11.43 10.08 -1.20
CA ALA A 94 -11.99 10.18 0.15
C ALA A 94 -10.91 10.20 1.23
N ALA A 95 -9.87 9.39 1.12
CA ALA A 95 -8.77 9.33 2.09
C ALA A 95 -7.90 10.60 2.05
N VAL A 96 -7.61 11.14 0.86
CA VAL A 96 -6.89 12.42 0.71
C VAL A 96 -7.69 13.55 1.34
N LEU A 97 -8.99 13.65 1.04
CA LEU A 97 -9.89 14.69 1.61
C LEU A 97 -10.05 14.54 3.13
N ALA A 98 -9.96 13.32 3.66
CA ALA A 98 -9.92 13.06 5.11
C ALA A 98 -8.58 13.45 5.77
N GLY A 99 -7.56 13.79 4.98
CA GLY A 99 -6.23 14.15 5.46
C GLY A 99 -5.37 12.97 5.91
N MET A 100 -5.71 11.75 5.48
CA MET A 100 -4.89 10.57 5.72
C MET A 100 -3.60 10.63 4.90
N PRO A 101 -2.45 10.17 5.42
CA PRO A 101 -1.32 9.81 4.58
C PRO A 101 -1.71 8.66 3.64
N ILE A 102 -1.20 8.69 2.42
CA ILE A 102 -1.54 7.69 1.39
C ILE A 102 -0.30 6.90 1.01
N LEU A 103 -0.33 5.58 1.18
CA LEU A 103 0.65 4.67 0.62
C LEU A 103 0.17 4.26 -0.78
N LEU A 104 0.80 4.82 -1.81
CA LEU A 104 0.42 4.60 -3.21
C LEU A 104 1.16 3.39 -3.77
N VAL A 105 0.46 2.29 -3.92
CA VAL A 105 1.02 1.01 -4.34
C VAL A 105 0.81 0.79 -5.84
N SER A 106 1.90 0.47 -6.55
CA SER A 106 1.87 -0.15 -7.88
C SER A 106 2.53 -1.54 -7.80
N ALA A 107 1.78 -2.57 -8.18
CA ALA A 107 2.14 -3.98 -8.00
C ALA A 107 2.20 -4.75 -9.33
N GLY A 108 2.81 -4.16 -10.37
CA GLY A 108 3.00 -4.79 -11.66
C GLY A 108 3.93 -6.00 -11.58
N GLN A 109 3.65 -7.05 -12.36
CA GLN A 109 4.45 -8.27 -12.40
C GLN A 109 5.31 -8.29 -13.65
N ALA A 110 6.62 -8.26 -13.49
CA ALA A 110 7.57 -8.39 -14.59
C ALA A 110 7.35 -9.68 -15.37
N GLY A 111 7.16 -9.55 -16.67
CA GLY A 111 6.83 -10.66 -17.57
C GLY A 111 5.33 -10.94 -17.75
N ALA A 112 4.45 -10.30 -16.98
CA ALA A 112 2.99 -10.43 -17.11
C ALA A 112 2.29 -9.07 -17.31
N THR A 113 2.20 -8.26 -16.24
CA THR A 113 1.55 -6.94 -16.27
C THR A 113 2.55 -5.77 -16.25
N ALA A 114 3.84 -6.09 -16.35
CA ALA A 114 4.94 -5.17 -16.57
C ALA A 114 5.95 -5.80 -17.53
N PRO A 115 6.85 -5.01 -18.15
CA PRO A 115 7.91 -5.55 -19.01
C PRO A 115 8.73 -6.63 -18.31
N ALA A 116 9.14 -7.67 -19.06
CA ALA A 116 10.02 -8.72 -18.53
C ALA A 116 11.43 -8.19 -18.22
N ALA A 117 11.88 -7.15 -18.91
CA ALA A 117 13.12 -6.46 -18.59
C ALA A 117 12.97 -5.68 -17.27
N LEU A 118 13.82 -5.99 -16.27
CA LEU A 118 13.72 -5.44 -14.93
C LEU A 118 13.71 -3.91 -14.90
N ALA A 119 14.57 -3.26 -15.70
CA ALA A 119 14.59 -1.80 -15.81
C ALA A 119 13.26 -1.22 -16.33
N GLY A 120 12.59 -1.93 -17.26
CA GLY A 120 11.27 -1.57 -17.76
C GLY A 120 10.18 -1.72 -16.69
N ALA A 121 10.25 -2.78 -15.88
CA ALA A 121 9.33 -2.99 -14.77
C ALA A 121 9.48 -1.90 -13.69
N VAL A 122 10.71 -1.49 -13.36
CA VAL A 122 10.99 -0.37 -12.44
C VAL A 122 10.42 0.94 -13.03
N ALA A 123 10.69 1.22 -14.30
CA ALA A 123 10.21 2.45 -14.94
C ALA A 123 8.67 2.53 -14.92
N GLN A 124 7.97 1.43 -15.24
CA GLN A 124 6.52 1.38 -15.18
C GLN A 124 6.00 1.58 -13.75
N ALA A 125 6.53 0.84 -12.77
CA ALA A 125 6.09 0.94 -11.38
C ALA A 125 6.29 2.38 -10.85
N CYS A 126 7.44 3.00 -11.14
CA CYS A 126 7.69 4.39 -10.77
C CYS A 126 6.70 5.36 -11.44
N ALA A 127 6.45 5.20 -12.75
CA ALA A 127 5.51 6.04 -13.49
C ALA A 127 4.09 5.94 -12.92
N GLU A 128 3.63 4.73 -12.60
CA GLU A 128 2.30 4.49 -12.02
C GLU A 128 2.16 5.14 -10.64
N VAL A 129 3.17 5.03 -9.77
CA VAL A 129 3.14 5.66 -8.45
C VAL A 129 3.21 7.18 -8.56
N LEU A 130 4.07 7.73 -9.43
CA LEU A 130 4.15 9.17 -9.65
C LEU A 130 2.83 9.74 -10.19
N ALA A 131 2.14 9.02 -11.08
CA ALA A 131 0.81 9.41 -11.55
C ALA A 131 -0.21 9.48 -10.41
N GLY A 132 -0.16 8.52 -9.46
CA GLY A 132 -0.99 8.55 -8.26
C GLY A 132 -0.66 9.71 -7.32
N LEU A 133 0.63 10.04 -7.13
CA LEU A 133 1.05 11.20 -6.34
C LEU A 133 0.55 12.51 -6.97
N ILE A 134 0.60 12.63 -8.30
CA ILE A 134 0.06 13.80 -9.02
C ILE A 134 -1.44 13.89 -8.79
N LEU A 135 -2.17 12.78 -8.90
CA LEU A 135 -3.62 12.75 -8.62
C LEU A 135 -3.93 13.21 -7.20
N CYS A 136 -3.22 12.70 -6.19
CA CYS A 136 -3.38 13.13 -4.81
C CYS A 136 -3.14 14.64 -4.64
N HIS A 137 -2.08 15.17 -5.29
CA HIS A 137 -1.75 16.59 -5.24
C HIS A 137 -2.80 17.48 -5.94
N ILE A 138 -3.44 16.99 -7.00
CA ILE A 138 -4.55 17.69 -7.66
C ILE A 138 -5.77 17.77 -6.73
N ILE A 139 -6.05 16.71 -5.95
CA ILE A 139 -7.16 16.66 -5.00
C ILE A 139 -6.88 17.59 -3.80
N ASP A 140 -5.72 17.45 -3.16
CA ASP A 140 -5.26 18.33 -2.07
C ASP A 140 -3.74 18.54 -2.19
N PRO A 141 -3.28 19.79 -2.49
CA PRO A 141 -1.85 20.10 -2.58
C PRO A 141 -1.05 19.82 -1.30
N ASN A 142 -1.73 19.69 -0.15
CA ASN A 142 -1.11 19.35 1.13
C ASN A 142 -1.15 17.84 1.45
N CYS A 143 -1.52 17.01 0.50
CA CYS A 143 -1.57 15.56 0.69
C CYS A 143 -0.20 15.01 1.12
N ARG A 144 -0.22 13.93 1.92
CA ARG A 144 0.98 13.24 2.39
C ARG A 144 1.07 11.90 1.67
N GLY A 145 1.86 11.85 0.61
CA GLY A 145 2.04 10.64 -0.20
C GLY A 145 3.29 9.86 0.18
N ILE A 146 3.20 8.54 0.17
CA ILE A 146 4.31 7.61 0.34
C ILE A 146 4.46 6.81 -0.95
N PHE A 147 5.65 6.84 -1.53
CA PHE A 147 5.98 6.14 -2.76
C PHE A 147 6.12 4.64 -2.51
N ALA A 148 5.26 3.81 -3.11
CA ALA A 148 5.26 2.37 -2.92
C ALA A 148 5.26 1.63 -4.27
N ALA A 149 6.35 1.74 -5.00
CA ALA A 149 6.57 0.94 -6.18
C ALA A 149 6.96 -0.49 -5.75
N TRP A 150 6.04 -1.44 -5.92
CA TRP A 150 6.15 -2.83 -5.50
C TRP A 150 6.09 -3.77 -6.71
N PRO A 151 7.06 -3.70 -7.65
CA PRO A 151 7.08 -4.64 -8.76
C PRO A 151 7.37 -6.05 -8.26
N PHE A 152 6.62 -7.01 -8.78
CA PHE A 152 6.81 -8.44 -8.57
C PHE A 152 7.37 -9.11 -9.82
N VAL A 153 7.64 -10.40 -9.74
CA VAL A 153 8.12 -11.22 -10.85
C VAL A 153 7.15 -12.37 -11.08
N SER A 154 6.86 -12.68 -12.34
CA SER A 154 6.13 -13.88 -12.72
C SER A 154 7.10 -14.96 -13.19
N ASP A 155 6.92 -16.19 -12.72
CA ASP A 155 7.51 -17.36 -13.37
C ASP A 155 6.80 -17.57 -14.70
N LEU A 156 7.51 -17.29 -15.81
CA LEU A 156 6.93 -17.35 -17.16
C LEU A 156 6.55 -18.77 -17.60
N ARG A 157 6.98 -19.81 -16.88
CA ARG A 157 6.62 -21.21 -17.17
C ARG A 157 5.27 -21.59 -16.57
N THR A 158 4.99 -21.07 -15.37
CA THR A 158 3.81 -21.45 -14.59
C THR A 158 2.77 -20.34 -14.54
N GLY A 159 3.17 -19.09 -14.81
CA GLY A 159 2.35 -17.89 -14.62
C GLY A 159 2.14 -17.48 -13.16
N ALA A 160 2.77 -18.19 -12.22
CA ALA A 160 2.68 -17.85 -10.80
C ALA A 160 3.55 -16.64 -10.46
N MET A 161 3.14 -15.90 -9.43
CA MET A 161 4.00 -14.90 -8.83
C MET A 161 5.16 -15.60 -8.11
N SER A 162 6.39 -15.12 -8.34
CA SER A 162 7.59 -15.59 -7.66
C SER A 162 7.94 -14.60 -6.54
N GLY A 163 7.49 -14.90 -5.33
CA GLY A 163 7.79 -14.11 -4.13
C GLY A 163 9.18 -14.44 -3.57
N GLY A 164 9.92 -13.43 -3.12
CA GLY A 164 11.23 -13.60 -2.51
C GLY A 164 12.38 -13.92 -3.47
N SER A 165 12.14 -13.86 -4.80
CA SER A 165 13.18 -14.12 -5.79
C SER A 165 14.28 -13.05 -5.78
N GLY A 166 15.48 -13.41 -6.25
CA GLY A 166 16.61 -12.48 -6.42
C GLY A 166 16.26 -11.31 -7.34
N GLU A 167 15.46 -11.54 -8.38
CA GLU A 167 14.95 -10.50 -9.27
C GLU A 167 14.03 -9.53 -8.53
N GLN A 168 13.17 -10.02 -7.64
CA GLN A 168 12.32 -9.16 -6.81
C GLN A 168 13.15 -8.29 -5.86
N ALA A 169 14.20 -8.85 -5.27
CA ALA A 169 15.12 -8.09 -4.41
C ALA A 169 15.80 -6.95 -5.19
N LEU A 170 16.25 -7.20 -6.42
CA LEU A 170 16.81 -6.18 -7.30
C LEU A 170 15.80 -5.10 -7.66
N LEU A 171 14.57 -5.49 -8.01
CA LEU A 171 13.47 -4.56 -8.32
C LEU A 171 13.14 -3.67 -7.12
N SER A 172 13.04 -4.25 -5.92
CA SER A 172 12.77 -3.51 -4.67
C SER A 172 13.88 -2.51 -4.36
N ALA A 173 15.15 -2.93 -4.46
CA ALA A 173 16.30 -2.04 -4.25
C ALA A 173 16.32 -0.89 -5.26
N ALA A 174 16.06 -1.17 -6.53
CA ALA A 174 15.99 -0.14 -7.58
C ALA A 174 14.84 0.86 -7.34
N CYS A 175 13.65 0.37 -6.96
CA CYS A 175 12.52 1.24 -6.65
C CYS A 175 12.78 2.12 -5.42
N ALA A 176 13.40 1.58 -4.38
CA ALA A 176 13.80 2.38 -3.22
C ALA A 176 14.83 3.45 -3.58
N GLN A 177 15.80 3.11 -4.44
CA GLN A 177 16.78 4.07 -4.94
C GLN A 177 16.13 5.19 -5.77
N MET A 178 15.16 4.85 -6.62
CA MET A 178 14.41 5.85 -7.39
C MET A 178 13.58 6.77 -6.48
N ALA A 179 12.92 6.24 -5.46
CA ALA A 179 12.19 7.06 -4.51
C ALA A 179 13.13 8.01 -3.74
N ASN A 180 14.29 7.54 -3.32
CA ASN A 180 15.32 8.38 -2.69
C ASN A 180 15.84 9.47 -3.65
N PHE A 181 15.97 9.17 -4.94
CA PHE A 181 16.33 10.15 -5.97
C PHE A 181 15.29 11.27 -6.10
N TYR A 182 14.01 10.95 -5.93
CA TYR A 182 12.90 11.91 -5.90
C TYR A 182 12.70 12.61 -4.56
N ASP A 183 13.51 12.27 -3.54
CA ASP A 183 13.35 12.76 -2.16
C ASP A 183 11.95 12.46 -1.58
N LEU A 184 11.45 11.25 -1.83
CA LEU A 184 10.13 10.80 -1.39
C LEU A 184 10.26 9.73 -0.29
N PRO A 185 9.41 9.80 0.76
CA PRO A 185 9.27 8.68 1.69
C PRO A 185 8.77 7.46 0.92
N ASN A 186 9.35 6.29 1.21
CA ASN A 186 9.07 5.11 0.40
C ASN A 186 8.87 3.84 1.20
N SER A 187 8.25 2.87 0.53
CA SER A 187 8.07 1.51 0.99
C SER A 187 8.28 0.57 -0.19
N VAL A 188 8.98 -0.53 0.04
CA VAL A 188 9.16 -1.61 -0.93
C VAL A 188 8.82 -2.96 -0.29
N PRO A 189 8.38 -3.96 -1.07
CA PRO A 189 8.09 -5.28 -0.53
C PRO A 189 9.40 -6.00 -0.14
N ALA A 190 9.38 -6.64 1.02
CA ALA A 190 10.48 -7.47 1.51
C ALA A 190 9.93 -8.61 2.38
N GLY A 191 10.71 -9.66 2.57
CA GLY A 191 10.33 -10.80 3.40
C GLY A 191 9.15 -11.59 2.86
N MET A 192 9.01 -11.64 1.54
CA MET A 192 8.00 -12.47 0.86
C MET A 192 8.59 -13.82 0.49
N THR A 193 7.75 -14.83 0.42
CA THR A 193 8.12 -16.17 0.00
C THR A 193 6.98 -16.85 -0.76
N ASP A 194 7.31 -17.75 -1.68
CA ASP A 194 6.36 -18.65 -2.34
C ASP A 194 6.01 -19.87 -1.49
N SER A 195 6.79 -20.15 -0.44
CA SER A 195 6.50 -21.26 0.48
C SER A 195 5.17 -21.03 1.20
N LYS A 196 4.40 -22.11 1.36
CA LYS A 196 3.13 -22.10 2.12
C LYS A 196 3.35 -22.35 3.60
N LEU A 197 4.57 -22.68 4.01
CA LEU A 197 4.92 -23.02 5.38
C LEU A 197 6.17 -22.23 5.80
N PRO A 198 6.36 -21.99 7.12
CA PRO A 198 7.60 -21.44 7.65
C PRO A 198 8.69 -22.53 7.64
N ASP A 199 9.33 -22.72 6.52
CA ASP A 199 10.38 -23.73 6.26
C ASP A 199 11.72 -23.09 5.86
N ALA A 200 12.66 -23.91 5.41
CA ALA A 200 13.98 -23.43 4.98
C ALA A 200 13.91 -22.50 3.77
N GLN A 201 12.95 -22.71 2.86
CA GLN A 201 12.75 -21.84 1.71
C GLN A 201 12.27 -20.47 2.20
N SER A 202 11.24 -20.42 3.06
CA SER A 202 10.70 -19.15 3.58
C SER A 202 11.70 -18.38 4.44
N GLY A 203 12.70 -19.07 5.01
CA GLY A 203 13.78 -18.44 5.76
C GLY A 203 14.94 -17.94 4.89
N GLY A 204 15.05 -18.43 3.65
CA GLY A 204 16.10 -18.08 2.69
C GLY A 204 15.68 -16.98 1.69
N GLU A 205 14.38 -16.87 1.42
CA GLU A 205 13.77 -15.84 0.57
C GLU A 205 13.42 -14.59 1.38
#